data_98d9a69c98aea399d1b77c6b3bda2fc5
#
_entry.id   98d9a69c98aea399d1b77c6b3bda2fc5
#
_cell.length_a   1.000
_cell.length_b   1.000
_cell.length_c   1.000
_cell.angle_alpha   90.00
_cell.angle_beta   90.00
_cell.angle_gamma   90.00
#
_symmetry.space_group_name_H-M   'P 1'
#
loop_
_entity.id
_entity.type
_entity.pdbx_description
1 polymer ?
#
loop_
_entity_poly.entity_id
_entity_poly.type
_entity_poly.pdbx_seq_one_letter_code
_entity_poly.pdbx_strand_id
1 'polypeptide(L)'
;MKNILDRCEKSKVPVLIDCAYYVIARDLNFDFSKYKCIEDVTFSLSKGFYNANRLRAGIRFSRKFKDDNIDIMNEWGQINHLGAYVGTKLLEKFPPDYAMNKFREKQLEYCEENDLVPTDCVQFAYGNSQKTEIGDYYKDLNRGTEVNRLCIADQIGDDV
;
A
#
# COMPACT_ATOMS: atom_id res chain seq x y z
N MET A 1 -8.62 -10.59 -9.19
CA MET A 1 -7.69 -11.32 -8.31
C MET A 1 -8.08 -12.79 -8.14
N LYS A 2 -9.32 -13.18 -7.76
CA LYS A 2 -9.73 -14.59 -7.56
C LYS A 2 -9.36 -15.51 -8.73
N ASN A 3 -9.74 -15.18 -9.96
CA ASN A 3 -9.44 -16.00 -11.14
C ASN A 3 -7.94 -16.27 -11.36
N ILE A 4 -7.07 -15.33 -10.98
CA ILE A 4 -5.61 -15.51 -11.07
C ILE A 4 -5.17 -16.51 -10.00
N LEU A 5 -5.65 -16.35 -8.77
CA LEU A 5 -5.31 -17.23 -7.66
C LEU A 5 -5.81 -18.67 -7.89
N ASP A 6 -7.02 -18.85 -8.42
CA ASP A 6 -7.56 -20.15 -8.78
C ASP A 6 -6.67 -20.88 -9.82
N ARG A 7 -6.14 -20.12 -10.79
CA ARG A 7 -5.19 -20.67 -11.79
C ARG A 7 -3.84 -21.01 -11.17
N CYS A 8 -3.31 -20.13 -10.30
CA CYS A 8 -2.05 -20.39 -9.59
C CYS A 8 -2.17 -21.62 -8.69
N GLU A 9 -3.27 -21.73 -7.94
CA GLU A 9 -3.56 -22.89 -7.08
C GLU A 9 -3.57 -24.19 -7.90
N LYS A 10 -4.32 -24.20 -9.02
CA LYS A 10 -4.42 -25.37 -9.91
C LYS A 10 -3.06 -25.75 -10.52
N SER A 11 -2.27 -24.76 -10.88
CA SER A 11 -0.95 -24.96 -11.51
C SER A 11 0.19 -25.07 -10.50
N LYS A 12 -0.09 -25.03 -9.20
CA LYS A 12 0.91 -25.06 -8.10
C LYS A 12 1.98 -23.98 -8.24
N VAL A 13 1.61 -22.81 -8.73
CA VAL A 13 2.49 -21.65 -8.83
C VAL A 13 2.47 -20.89 -7.52
N PRO A 14 3.63 -20.70 -6.85
CA PRO A 14 3.68 -19.93 -5.60
C PRO A 14 3.37 -18.46 -5.85
N VAL A 15 2.66 -17.85 -4.91
CA VAL A 15 2.20 -16.46 -5.02
C VAL A 15 2.66 -15.66 -3.81
N LEU A 16 3.22 -14.49 -4.06
CA LEU A 16 3.41 -13.44 -3.06
C LEU A 16 2.34 -12.37 -3.27
N ILE A 17 1.64 -12.00 -2.21
CA ILE A 17 0.68 -10.90 -2.22
C ILE A 17 1.35 -9.66 -1.62
N ASP A 18 1.47 -8.60 -2.42
CA ASP A 18 1.95 -7.30 -1.94
C ASP A 18 0.77 -6.46 -1.44
N CYS A 19 0.68 -6.32 -0.12
CA CYS A 19 -0.30 -5.51 0.59
C CYS A 19 0.29 -4.17 1.06
N ALA A 20 1.24 -3.58 0.32
CA ALA A 20 1.91 -2.35 0.72
C ALA A 20 0.94 -1.17 0.97
N TYR A 21 -0.21 -1.16 0.34
CA TYR A 21 -1.23 -0.10 0.49
C TYR A 21 -2.46 -0.53 1.31
N TYR A 22 -2.42 -1.69 1.95
CA TYR A 22 -3.58 -2.26 2.65
C TYR A 22 -4.19 -1.29 3.67
N VAL A 23 -3.37 -0.69 4.53
CA VAL A 23 -3.82 0.17 5.65
C VAL A 23 -4.28 1.58 5.22
N ILE A 24 -4.18 1.92 3.95
CA ILE A 24 -4.67 3.18 3.37
C ILE A 24 -5.71 2.95 2.27
N ALA A 25 -6.18 1.72 2.15
CA ALA A 25 -7.21 1.32 1.20
C ALA A 25 -8.46 0.81 1.95
N ARG A 26 -9.63 0.92 1.31
CA ARG A 26 -10.91 0.46 1.87
C ARG A 26 -11.40 -0.81 1.19
N ASP A 27 -12.39 -1.45 1.84
CA ASP A 27 -13.14 -2.58 1.30
C ASP A 27 -12.29 -3.79 0.90
N LEU A 28 -11.10 -3.90 1.52
CA LEU A 28 -10.18 -5.01 1.32
C LEU A 28 -10.54 -6.18 2.23
N ASN A 29 -11.63 -6.88 1.90
CA ASN A 29 -12.04 -8.08 2.60
C ASN A 29 -11.63 -9.32 1.79
N PHE A 30 -10.39 -9.77 2.00
CA PHE A 30 -9.85 -10.93 1.30
C PHE A 30 -9.25 -11.94 2.29
N ASP A 31 -9.77 -13.15 2.26
CA ASP A 31 -9.29 -14.25 3.09
C ASP A 31 -8.14 -15.00 2.38
N PHE A 32 -6.91 -14.67 2.75
CA PHE A 32 -5.70 -15.29 2.21
C PHE A 32 -5.58 -16.78 2.54
N SER A 33 -6.26 -17.26 3.59
CA SER A 33 -6.14 -18.65 4.05
C SER A 33 -6.72 -19.66 3.06
N LYS A 34 -7.64 -19.21 2.20
CA LYS A 34 -8.34 -20.05 1.21
C LYS A 34 -7.44 -20.55 0.08
N TYR A 35 -6.29 -19.92 -0.15
CA TYR A 35 -5.39 -20.24 -1.24
C TYR A 35 -4.06 -20.75 -0.71
N LYS A 36 -3.79 -22.05 -0.91
CA LYS A 36 -2.52 -22.67 -0.46
C LYS A 36 -1.31 -22.20 -1.28
N CYS A 37 -1.54 -21.75 -2.52
CA CYS A 37 -0.50 -21.19 -3.37
C CYS A 37 0.05 -19.86 -2.85
N ILE A 38 -0.66 -19.14 -1.98
CA ILE A 38 -0.13 -17.92 -1.37
C ILE A 38 0.88 -18.32 -0.30
N GLU A 39 2.15 -18.11 -0.59
CA GLU A 39 3.26 -18.42 0.32
C GLU A 39 3.64 -17.25 1.20
N ASP A 40 3.60 -16.03 0.65
CA ASP A 40 3.95 -14.81 1.35
C ASP A 40 2.89 -13.73 1.22
N VAL A 41 2.74 -12.95 2.29
CA VAL A 41 1.99 -11.70 2.28
C VAL A 41 2.86 -10.62 2.89
N THR A 42 3.02 -9.49 2.20
CA THR A 42 3.86 -8.38 2.68
C THR A 42 3.03 -7.13 2.94
N PHE A 43 3.36 -6.42 4.00
CA PHE A 43 2.75 -5.14 4.37
C PHE A 43 3.84 -4.08 4.52
N SER A 44 3.54 -2.85 4.13
CA SER A 44 4.43 -1.71 4.34
C SER A 44 3.94 -0.84 5.49
N LEU A 45 4.79 -0.61 6.46
CA LEU A 45 4.54 0.38 7.52
C LEU A 45 4.85 1.80 7.04
N SER A 46 5.69 1.94 5.99
CA SER A 46 6.05 3.25 5.43
C SER A 46 4.89 3.91 4.68
N LYS A 47 3.98 3.13 4.10
CA LYS A 47 2.85 3.63 3.31
C LYS A 47 1.53 3.66 4.08
N GLY A 48 1.46 2.87 5.14
CA GLY A 48 0.27 2.76 5.98
C GLY A 48 0.02 3.96 6.88
N PHE A 49 1.04 4.76 7.13
CA PHE A 49 0.97 5.90 8.04
C PHE A 49 1.46 7.15 7.31
N TYR A 50 0.61 8.17 7.27
CA TYR A 50 0.96 9.46 6.70
C TYR A 50 2.24 10.01 7.38
N ASN A 51 3.13 10.59 6.56
CA ASN A 51 4.45 11.08 6.97
C ASN A 51 5.44 10.03 7.52
N ALA A 52 5.08 8.75 7.54
CA ALA A 52 6.01 7.67 7.90
C ALA A 52 6.75 7.07 6.69
N ASN A 53 6.73 7.72 5.54
CA ASN A 53 7.36 7.27 4.30
C ASN A 53 8.88 7.07 4.41
N ARG A 54 9.54 7.73 5.38
CA ARG A 54 10.97 7.57 5.68
C ARG A 54 11.28 6.42 6.65
N LEU A 55 10.25 5.82 7.27
CA LEU A 55 10.42 4.74 8.23
C LEU A 55 11.06 3.49 7.61
N ARG A 56 10.75 3.20 6.35
CA ARG A 56 11.31 2.09 5.56
C ARG A 56 11.29 0.76 6.31
N ALA A 57 10.14 0.42 6.86
CA ALA A 57 9.88 -0.85 7.52
C ALA A 57 8.65 -1.53 6.92
N GLY A 58 8.64 -2.84 6.98
CA GLY A 58 7.55 -3.67 6.52
C GLY A 58 7.48 -4.98 7.31
N ILE A 59 6.42 -5.72 7.08
CA ILE A 59 6.18 -7.02 7.71
C ILE A 59 5.96 -8.03 6.58
N ARG A 60 6.63 -9.18 6.65
CA ARG A 60 6.37 -10.33 5.81
C ARG A 60 5.78 -11.46 6.67
N PHE A 61 4.67 -12.00 6.25
CA PHE A 61 4.10 -13.24 6.77
C PHE A 61 4.37 -14.34 5.75
N SER A 62 5.08 -15.38 6.15
CA SER A 62 5.41 -16.53 5.31
C SER A 62 4.79 -17.80 5.87
N ARG A 63 4.28 -18.68 5.01
CA ARG A 63 3.76 -19.99 5.46
C ARG A 63 4.86 -20.95 5.89
N LYS A 64 6.06 -20.74 5.37
CA LYS A 64 7.23 -21.58 5.63
C LYS A 64 8.44 -20.71 5.87
N PHE A 65 9.34 -21.16 6.72
CA PHE A 65 10.67 -20.63 6.79
C PHE A 65 11.40 -20.96 5.47
N LYS A 66 12.00 -19.95 4.84
CA LYS A 66 12.59 -20.09 3.49
C LYS A 66 14.10 -20.11 3.48
N ASP A 67 14.73 -19.73 4.59
CA ASP A 67 16.19 -19.55 4.69
C ASP A 67 16.72 -18.59 3.60
N ASP A 68 15.89 -17.59 3.27
CA ASP A 68 16.27 -16.56 2.31
C ASP A 68 16.97 -15.38 2.99
N ASN A 69 17.45 -14.41 2.22
CA ASN A 69 18.18 -13.28 2.74
C ASN A 69 17.39 -12.48 3.81
N ILE A 70 16.06 -12.45 3.75
CA ILE A 70 15.24 -11.75 4.74
C ILE A 70 15.24 -12.53 6.06
N ASP A 71 15.11 -13.85 6.00
CA ASP A 71 15.13 -14.71 7.18
C ASP A 71 16.50 -14.66 7.84
N ILE A 72 17.58 -14.77 7.05
CA ILE A 72 18.98 -14.66 7.54
C ILE A 72 19.23 -13.30 8.19
N MET A 73 18.82 -12.20 7.53
CA MET A 73 19.01 -10.85 8.07
C MET A 73 18.24 -10.64 9.39
N ASN A 74 17.02 -11.18 9.49
CA ASN A 74 16.23 -11.13 10.71
C ASN A 74 16.86 -11.96 11.85
N GLU A 75 17.34 -13.18 11.55
CA GLU A 75 18.00 -14.05 12.51
C GLU A 75 19.28 -13.41 13.09
N TRP A 76 20.04 -12.71 12.25
CA TRP A 76 21.26 -12.01 12.65
C TRP A 76 21.01 -10.62 13.22
N GLY A 77 19.75 -10.20 13.34
CA GLY A 77 19.39 -8.86 13.83
C GLY A 77 19.82 -7.72 12.89
N GLN A 78 20.13 -8.00 11.64
CA GLN A 78 20.52 -7.00 10.66
C GLN A 78 19.29 -6.37 9.98
N ILE A 79 18.44 -5.75 10.80
CA ILE A 79 17.22 -5.08 10.36
C ILE A 79 17.23 -3.60 10.76
N ASN A 80 16.32 -2.82 10.21
CA ASN A 80 16.08 -1.46 10.65
C ASN A 80 15.37 -1.45 12.01
N HIS A 81 16.12 -1.61 13.11
CA HIS A 81 15.58 -1.67 14.48
C HIS A 81 14.77 -0.44 14.85
N LEU A 82 15.24 0.75 14.49
CA LEU A 82 14.50 1.99 14.74
C LEU A 82 13.17 2.00 13.99
N GLY A 83 13.19 1.63 12.71
CA GLY A 83 11.99 1.52 11.91
C GLY A 83 11.01 0.47 12.45
N ALA A 84 11.49 -0.68 12.89
CA ALA A 84 10.68 -1.73 13.49
C ALA A 84 10.05 -1.25 14.82
N TYR A 85 10.83 -0.62 15.68
CA TYR A 85 10.35 -0.08 16.97
C TYR A 85 9.27 0.98 16.76
N VAL A 86 9.53 1.99 15.93
CA VAL A 86 8.56 3.06 15.65
C VAL A 86 7.31 2.49 14.97
N GLY A 87 7.49 1.58 14.01
CA GLY A 87 6.38 0.90 13.35
C GLY A 87 5.48 0.13 14.33
N THR A 88 6.08 -0.59 15.28
CA THR A 88 5.33 -1.28 16.35
C THR A 88 4.52 -0.28 17.19
N LYS A 89 5.14 0.83 17.61
CA LYS A 89 4.44 1.87 18.38
C LYS A 89 3.29 2.53 17.61
N LEU A 90 3.45 2.71 16.31
CA LEU A 90 2.36 3.21 15.45
C LEU A 90 1.21 2.20 15.37
N LEU A 91 1.50 0.91 15.19
CA LEU A 91 0.48 -0.14 15.14
C LEU A 91 -0.26 -0.32 16.49
N GLU A 92 0.44 -0.13 17.62
CA GLU A 92 -0.19 -0.13 18.93
C GLU A 92 -1.13 1.05 19.14
N LYS A 93 -0.82 2.21 18.55
CA LYS A 93 -1.53 3.47 18.78
C LYS A 93 -2.68 3.69 17.78
N PHE A 94 -2.53 3.29 16.55
CA PHE A 94 -3.45 3.59 15.46
C PHE A 94 -4.05 2.30 14.86
N PRO A 95 -5.38 2.21 14.71
CA PRO A 95 -6.02 1.07 14.05
C PRO A 95 -5.64 1.02 12.56
N PRO A 96 -5.75 -0.14 11.89
CA PRO A 96 -5.39 -0.31 10.49
C PRO A 96 -6.12 0.62 9.51
N ASP A 97 -7.34 1.04 9.85
CA ASP A 97 -8.19 1.93 9.05
C ASP A 97 -8.05 3.42 9.42
N TYR A 98 -7.10 3.76 10.31
CA TYR A 98 -6.91 5.14 10.79
C TYR A 98 -6.75 6.15 9.67
N ALA A 99 -5.87 5.88 8.70
CA ALA A 99 -5.60 6.81 7.61
C ALA A 99 -6.83 7.01 6.71
N MET A 100 -7.56 5.93 6.45
CA MET A 100 -8.80 5.99 5.67
C MET A 100 -9.87 6.82 6.40
N ASN A 101 -10.08 6.57 7.69
CA ASN A 101 -11.08 7.29 8.48
C ASN A 101 -10.72 8.78 8.63
N LYS A 102 -9.43 9.10 8.73
CA LYS A 102 -8.97 10.48 8.93
C LYS A 102 -8.99 11.31 7.64
N PHE A 103 -8.62 10.73 6.50
CA PHE A 103 -8.30 11.50 5.30
C PHE A 103 -9.29 11.29 4.14
N ARG A 104 -10.28 10.39 4.28
CA ARG A 104 -11.21 10.10 3.18
C ARG A 104 -12.05 11.30 2.76
N GLU A 105 -12.58 12.07 3.70
CA GLU A 105 -13.35 13.28 3.38
C GLU A 105 -12.49 14.29 2.63
N LYS A 106 -11.29 14.57 3.12
CA LYS A 106 -10.32 15.47 2.45
C LYS A 106 -9.95 14.99 1.03
N GLN A 107 -9.83 13.67 0.82
CA GLN A 107 -9.62 13.10 -0.52
C GLN A 107 -10.79 13.42 -1.44
N LEU A 108 -12.01 13.23 -0.96
CA LEU A 108 -13.23 13.46 -1.77
C LEU A 108 -13.38 14.94 -2.12
N GLU A 109 -13.22 15.84 -1.16
CA GLU A 109 -13.26 17.30 -1.34
C GLU A 109 -12.19 17.73 -2.36
N TYR A 110 -10.92 17.33 -2.16
CA TYR A 110 -9.85 17.66 -3.07
C TYR A 110 -10.10 17.13 -4.50
N CYS A 111 -10.63 15.91 -4.62
CA CYS A 111 -10.93 15.33 -5.93
C CYS A 111 -12.07 16.09 -6.63
N GLU A 112 -13.11 16.50 -5.92
CA GLU A 112 -14.22 17.29 -6.45
C GLU A 112 -13.74 18.67 -6.93
N GLU A 113 -12.96 19.38 -6.12
CA GLU A 113 -12.40 20.70 -6.47
C GLU A 113 -11.47 20.68 -7.68
N ASN A 114 -10.80 19.57 -7.94
CA ASN A 114 -9.77 19.44 -8.99
C ASN A 114 -10.19 18.57 -10.19
N ASP A 115 -11.48 18.21 -10.31
CA ASP A 115 -12.00 17.33 -11.39
C ASP A 115 -11.24 15.99 -11.47
N LEU A 116 -10.98 15.38 -10.31
CA LEU A 116 -10.30 14.10 -10.15
C LEU A 116 -11.27 13.00 -9.70
N VAL A 117 -10.94 11.75 -10.01
CA VAL A 117 -11.70 10.59 -9.56
C VAL A 117 -11.00 9.96 -8.35
N PRO A 118 -11.64 9.93 -7.17
CA PRO A 118 -11.04 9.32 -5.98
C PRO A 118 -10.88 7.82 -6.16
N THR A 119 -9.75 7.27 -5.68
CA THR A 119 -9.53 5.83 -5.65
C THR A 119 -9.95 5.23 -4.30
N ASP A 120 -9.96 3.90 -4.22
CA ASP A 120 -10.15 3.18 -2.95
C ASP A 120 -8.92 3.25 -2.03
N CYS A 121 -7.82 3.84 -2.48
CA CYS A 121 -6.63 4.12 -1.70
C CYS A 121 -6.58 5.63 -1.43
N VAL A 122 -6.67 6.03 -0.16
CA VAL A 122 -6.90 7.42 0.24
C VAL A 122 -5.86 8.42 -0.28
N GLN A 123 -4.63 8.00 -0.52
CA GLN A 123 -3.57 8.89 -1.01
C GLN A 123 -3.50 9.02 -2.55
N PHE A 124 -4.43 8.39 -3.28
CA PHE A 124 -4.41 8.43 -4.73
C PHE A 124 -5.74 8.92 -5.32
N ALA A 125 -5.63 9.57 -6.46
CA ALA A 125 -6.72 9.92 -7.35
C ALA A 125 -6.37 9.57 -8.80
N TYR A 126 -7.37 9.46 -9.65
CA TYR A 126 -7.20 9.41 -11.09
C TYR A 126 -7.55 10.75 -11.71
N GLY A 127 -6.68 11.25 -12.58
CA GLY A 127 -6.91 12.46 -13.35
C GLY A 127 -6.70 12.24 -14.84
N ASN A 128 -7.34 13.08 -15.67
CA ASN A 128 -7.06 13.08 -17.09
C ASN A 128 -5.66 13.68 -17.32
N SER A 129 -4.79 12.95 -18.00
CA SER A 129 -3.40 13.34 -18.27
C SER A 129 -3.27 14.65 -19.06
N GLN A 130 -4.33 15.08 -19.76
CA GLN A 130 -4.33 16.30 -20.57
C GLN A 130 -4.79 17.55 -19.79
N LYS A 131 -5.51 17.36 -18.66
CA LYS A 131 -6.12 18.45 -17.90
C LYS A 131 -5.42 18.80 -16.59
N THR A 132 -4.59 17.90 -16.07
CA THR A 132 -3.92 18.14 -14.79
C THR A 132 -2.63 18.89 -15.01
N GLU A 133 -2.57 20.14 -14.58
CA GLU A 133 -1.36 20.97 -14.48
C GLU A 133 -0.34 20.45 -13.44
N ILE A 134 -0.58 19.27 -12.88
CA ILE A 134 0.32 18.59 -11.96
C ILE A 134 1.56 18.21 -12.74
N GLY A 135 2.67 18.82 -12.41
CA GLY A 135 3.96 18.89 -13.09
C GLY A 135 4.39 17.68 -13.93
N ASP A 136 5.27 17.90 -14.87
CA ASP A 136 5.69 16.93 -15.91
C ASP A 136 6.06 15.54 -15.38
N TYR A 137 6.52 15.44 -14.13
CA TYR A 137 6.84 14.16 -13.48
C TYR A 137 5.65 13.17 -13.42
N TYR A 138 4.41 13.66 -13.31
CA TYR A 138 3.23 12.81 -13.19
C TYR A 138 2.60 12.46 -14.55
N LYS A 139 2.93 13.21 -15.61
CA LYS A 139 2.42 12.95 -16.97
C LYS A 139 2.92 11.62 -17.53
N ASP A 140 4.10 11.17 -17.11
CA ASP A 140 4.71 9.92 -17.58
C ASP A 140 4.17 8.66 -16.88
N LEU A 141 3.30 8.81 -15.88
CA LEU A 141 2.78 7.68 -15.10
C LEU A 141 1.50 7.06 -15.66
N ASN A 142 1.04 7.50 -16.82
CA ASN A 142 -0.21 6.98 -17.41
C ASN A 142 -0.12 5.51 -17.86
N ARG A 143 1.09 4.96 -18.02
CA ARG A 143 1.35 3.56 -18.37
C ARG A 143 0.52 3.06 -19.57
N GLY A 144 0.29 3.93 -20.56
CA GLY A 144 -0.51 3.61 -21.75
C GLY A 144 -2.02 3.69 -21.54
N THR A 145 -2.49 4.31 -20.46
CA THR A 145 -3.91 4.61 -20.21
C THR A 145 -4.18 6.10 -20.41
N GLU A 146 -5.44 6.48 -20.63
CA GLU A 146 -5.85 7.87 -20.74
C GLU A 146 -5.92 8.61 -19.40
N VAL A 147 -5.70 7.90 -18.29
CA VAL A 147 -5.77 8.42 -16.93
C VAL A 147 -4.43 8.27 -16.21
N ASN A 148 -4.03 9.30 -15.50
CA ASN A 148 -2.89 9.28 -14.60
C ASN A 148 -3.33 8.92 -13.18
N ARG A 149 -2.55 8.08 -12.52
CA ARG A 149 -2.65 7.90 -11.07
C ARG A 149 -1.81 8.97 -10.38
N LEU A 150 -2.48 9.87 -9.68
CA LEU A 150 -1.87 10.98 -8.95
C LEU A 150 -1.71 10.61 -7.49
N CYS A 151 -0.56 10.94 -6.88
CA CYS A 151 -0.38 10.90 -5.44
C CYS A 151 -0.79 12.27 -4.89
N ILE A 152 -1.84 12.31 -4.09
CA ILE A 152 -2.40 13.52 -3.49
C ILE A 152 -2.18 13.60 -1.98
N ALA A 153 -1.23 12.79 -1.48
CA ALA A 153 -0.96 12.71 -0.04
C ALA A 153 -0.56 14.07 0.57
N ASP A 154 0.24 14.86 -0.15
CA ASP A 154 0.73 16.16 0.33
C ASP A 154 -0.37 17.23 0.32
N GLN A 155 -1.42 17.04 -0.48
CA GLN A 155 -2.55 17.98 -0.60
C GLN A 155 -3.63 17.73 0.46
N ILE A 156 -3.78 16.48 0.89
CA ILE A 156 -4.80 16.10 1.87
C ILE A 156 -4.23 15.82 3.26
N GLY A 157 -2.90 15.78 3.38
CA GLY A 157 -2.21 15.65 4.67
C GLY A 157 -2.44 16.86 5.56
N ASP A 158 -2.25 16.70 6.86
CA ASP A 158 -2.17 17.83 7.76
C ASP A 158 -0.82 18.51 7.58
N ASP A 159 -0.78 19.83 7.51
CA ASP A 159 0.44 20.60 7.58
C ASP A 159 1.15 20.27 8.91
N VAL A 160 2.41 19.82 8.80
CA VAL A 160 3.27 19.51 9.95
C VAL A 160 4.24 20.66 10.15
#